data_e5c42d8f9e5e1aa9809cc38a06cbcfbb
#
_entry.id   e5c42d8f9e5e1aa9809cc38a06cbcfbb
#
_cell.length_a   1.000
_cell.length_b   1.000
_cell.length_c   1.000
_cell.angle_alpha   90.00
_cell.angle_beta   90.00
_cell.angle_gamma   90.00
#
_symmetry.space_group_name_H-M   'P 1'
#
loop_
_entity.id
_entity.type
_entity.pdbx_description
1 polymer ?
#
loop_
_entity_poly.entity_id
_entity_poly.type
_entity_poly.pdbx_seq_one_letter_code
_entity_poly.pdbx_strand_id
1 'polypeptide(L)'
;NYICTEDSHRLFFRLLQKFFVSEVTYAIGKNCNISESAKIAEYVSIGNNCTISDHVTIGEGTRIYHNVVIAENVCIGKNCTIKSVAIIGEEGFGFMKDKNGINFRVPHLGKIIIGNHVDIGANTCIDRGVMEDTVIKDHAKIDNLCHIAHNTAIGENTIVVALTLVGGSTKIGNHCWIGTSTIRNLLEIGDEAFIGIGSNVVSNIAKKALVYGNPAKEKKP
;
A
#
# COMPACT_ATOMS: atom_id res chain seq x y z
N ASN A 1 31.53 -6.98 -28.69
CA ASN A 1 31.80 -6.07 -27.57
C ASN A 1 30.99 -6.55 -26.37
N TYR A 2 31.69 -6.77 -25.24
CA TYR A 2 31.04 -7.19 -23.98
C TYR A 2 31.24 -6.07 -22.95
N ILE A 3 30.25 -5.88 -22.08
CA ILE A 3 30.36 -4.99 -20.92
C ILE A 3 30.57 -5.87 -19.69
N CYS A 4 31.74 -5.79 -19.08
CA CYS A 4 32.04 -6.48 -17.84
C CYS A 4 31.61 -5.62 -16.64
N THR A 5 30.90 -6.22 -15.69
CA THR A 5 30.42 -5.55 -14.48
C THR A 5 30.30 -6.58 -13.36
N GLU A 6 30.43 -6.13 -12.11
CA GLU A 6 30.25 -6.97 -10.92
C GLU A 6 28.78 -7.38 -10.73
N ASP A 7 27.82 -6.58 -11.21
CA ASP A 7 26.39 -6.86 -11.13
C ASP A 7 25.72 -6.60 -12.50
N SER A 8 25.79 -7.62 -13.37
CA SER A 8 25.21 -7.56 -14.72
C SER A 8 23.68 -7.42 -14.70
N HIS A 9 23.01 -8.01 -13.71
CA HIS A 9 21.56 -7.95 -13.58
C HIS A 9 21.08 -6.53 -13.28
N ARG A 10 21.71 -5.87 -12.30
CA ARG A 10 21.40 -4.48 -11.95
C ARG A 10 21.72 -3.53 -13.10
N LEU A 11 22.86 -3.70 -13.78
CA LEU A 11 23.21 -2.89 -14.93
C LEU A 11 22.18 -3.05 -16.06
N PHE A 12 21.79 -4.28 -16.36
CA PHE A 12 20.77 -4.56 -17.39
C PHE A 12 19.45 -3.82 -17.11
N PHE A 13 18.89 -3.90 -15.91
CA PHE A 13 17.66 -3.21 -15.57
C PHE A 13 17.80 -1.68 -15.59
N ARG A 14 18.96 -1.14 -15.18
CA ARG A 14 19.22 0.30 -15.32
C ARG A 14 19.28 0.76 -16.78
N LEU A 15 19.84 -0.05 -17.66
CA LEU A 15 19.85 0.23 -19.10
C LEU A 15 18.43 0.18 -19.68
N LEU A 16 17.64 -0.85 -19.31
CA LEU A 16 16.23 -0.90 -19.71
C LEU A 16 15.47 0.35 -19.27
N GLN A 17 15.63 0.75 -18.02
CA GLN A 17 14.98 1.95 -17.48
C GLN A 17 15.40 3.22 -18.24
N LYS A 18 16.69 3.36 -18.55
CA LYS A 18 17.24 4.55 -19.23
C LYS A 18 16.84 4.67 -20.70
N PHE A 19 16.79 3.55 -21.44
CA PHE A 19 16.65 3.58 -22.89
C PHE A 19 15.28 3.12 -23.41
N PHE A 20 14.49 2.41 -22.61
CA PHE A 20 13.24 1.81 -23.05
C PHE A 20 12.00 2.26 -22.27
N VAL A 21 12.19 2.91 -21.12
CA VAL A 21 11.05 3.49 -20.38
C VAL A 21 10.81 4.90 -20.92
N SER A 22 9.60 5.12 -21.44
CA SER A 22 9.19 6.43 -21.94
C SER A 22 9.19 7.47 -20.83
N GLU A 23 9.53 8.70 -21.17
CA GLU A 23 9.37 9.84 -20.26
C GLU A 23 7.91 9.99 -19.84
N VAL A 24 7.72 10.41 -18.59
CA VAL A 24 6.38 10.57 -18.02
C VAL A 24 5.80 11.89 -18.51
N THR A 25 4.64 11.85 -19.10
CA THR A 25 3.85 13.04 -19.36
C THR A 25 3.10 13.41 -18.09
N TYR A 26 3.43 14.55 -17.53
CA TYR A 26 2.74 15.10 -16.35
C TYR A 26 1.49 15.83 -16.81
N ALA A 27 0.34 15.19 -16.66
CA ALA A 27 -0.94 15.73 -17.07
C ALA A 27 -2.08 15.08 -16.29
N ILE A 28 -3.21 15.77 -16.23
CA ILE A 28 -4.47 15.23 -15.71
C ILE A 28 -5.26 14.67 -16.89
N GLY A 29 -5.64 13.40 -16.76
CA GLY A 29 -6.43 12.68 -17.76
C GLY A 29 -7.88 13.19 -17.87
N LYS A 30 -8.62 12.57 -18.78
CA LYS A 30 -10.02 12.93 -19.05
C LYS A 30 -10.96 12.39 -17.97
N ASN A 31 -12.09 13.05 -17.77
CA ASN A 31 -13.19 12.63 -16.88
C ASN A 31 -12.74 12.43 -15.42
N CYS A 32 -11.76 13.18 -14.96
CA CYS A 32 -11.37 13.17 -13.56
C CYS A 32 -12.28 14.09 -12.74
N ASN A 33 -12.73 13.62 -11.58
CA ASN A 33 -13.39 14.44 -10.58
C ASN A 33 -12.38 14.74 -9.46
N ILE A 34 -11.91 15.99 -9.41
CA ILE A 34 -10.88 16.43 -8.46
C ILE A 34 -11.47 17.57 -7.64
N SER A 35 -11.49 17.40 -6.31
CA SER A 35 -11.96 18.45 -5.41
C SER A 35 -11.10 19.70 -5.49
N GLU A 36 -11.72 20.87 -5.39
CA GLU A 36 -11.03 22.16 -5.29
C GLU A 36 -10.15 22.28 -4.04
N SER A 37 -10.45 21.54 -3.00
CA SER A 37 -9.66 21.48 -1.77
C SER A 37 -8.45 20.56 -1.85
N ALA A 38 -8.33 19.74 -2.91
CA ALA A 38 -7.19 18.86 -3.10
C ALA A 38 -5.91 19.66 -3.47
N LYS A 39 -4.78 19.27 -2.89
CA LYS A 39 -3.48 19.88 -3.12
C LYS A 39 -2.60 18.94 -3.93
N ILE A 40 -2.44 19.23 -5.21
CA ILE A 40 -1.64 18.43 -6.14
C ILE A 40 -0.36 19.20 -6.45
N ALA A 41 0.79 18.59 -6.13
CA ALA A 41 2.10 19.20 -6.37
C ALA A 41 2.46 19.19 -7.88
N GLU A 42 3.59 19.82 -8.21
CA GLU A 42 4.14 19.79 -9.56
C GLU A 42 4.57 18.39 -9.99
N TYR A 43 4.63 18.15 -11.28
CA TYR A 43 5.07 16.87 -11.86
C TYR A 43 4.23 15.66 -11.41
N VAL A 44 2.98 15.86 -11.05
CA VAL A 44 2.02 14.77 -10.80
C VAL A 44 1.33 14.42 -12.13
N SER A 45 1.18 13.11 -12.39
CA SER A 45 0.36 12.63 -13.50
C SER A 45 -0.85 11.86 -12.95
N ILE A 46 -2.03 12.13 -13.54
CA ILE A 46 -3.30 11.48 -13.15
C ILE A 46 -3.92 10.91 -14.41
N GLY A 47 -4.21 9.62 -14.39
CA GLY A 47 -4.87 8.90 -15.49
C GLY A 47 -6.33 9.33 -15.67
N ASN A 48 -7.02 8.68 -16.60
CA ASN A 48 -8.44 8.99 -16.86
C ASN A 48 -9.37 8.42 -15.79
N ASN A 49 -10.53 9.06 -15.64
CA ASN A 49 -11.65 8.61 -14.79
C ASN A 49 -11.25 8.44 -13.31
N CYS A 50 -10.35 9.25 -12.79
CA CYS A 50 -9.96 9.24 -11.38
C CYS A 50 -10.87 10.14 -10.55
N THR A 51 -11.09 9.75 -9.30
CA THR A 51 -11.76 10.57 -8.28
C THR A 51 -10.76 10.91 -7.19
N ILE A 52 -10.58 12.22 -6.92
CA ILE A 52 -9.73 12.73 -5.86
C ILE A 52 -10.59 13.65 -5.00
N SER A 53 -10.87 13.18 -3.78
CA SER A 53 -11.83 13.82 -2.88
C SER A 53 -11.22 14.98 -2.08
N ASP A 54 -11.98 15.49 -1.13
CA ASP A 54 -11.62 16.67 -0.34
C ASP A 54 -10.37 16.47 0.49
N HIS A 55 -9.58 17.55 0.59
CA HIS A 55 -8.39 17.63 1.45
C HIS A 55 -7.31 16.55 1.16
N VAL A 56 -7.35 15.90 -0.02
CA VAL A 56 -6.29 15.01 -0.47
C VAL A 56 -5.03 15.84 -0.76
N THR A 57 -3.86 15.31 -0.39
CA THR A 57 -2.57 15.89 -0.77
C THR A 57 -1.75 14.87 -1.55
N ILE A 58 -1.16 15.29 -2.67
CA ILE A 58 -0.35 14.44 -3.55
C ILE A 58 1.00 15.13 -3.79
N GLY A 59 2.08 14.46 -3.37
CA GLY A 59 3.44 14.93 -3.50
C GLY A 59 3.97 14.86 -4.92
N GLU A 60 5.02 15.66 -5.14
CA GLU A 60 5.72 15.84 -6.42
C GLU A 60 6.15 14.52 -7.07
N GLY A 61 6.07 14.43 -8.40
CA GLY A 61 6.51 13.27 -9.18
C GLY A 61 5.65 12.02 -9.04
N THR A 62 4.55 12.08 -8.28
CA THR A 62 3.65 10.94 -8.07
C THR A 62 2.80 10.68 -9.31
N ARG A 63 2.61 9.38 -9.61
CA ARG A 63 1.85 8.89 -10.77
C ARG A 63 0.62 8.13 -10.31
N ILE A 64 -0.54 8.61 -10.72
CA ILE A 64 -1.83 7.96 -10.48
C ILE A 64 -2.34 7.46 -11.84
N TYR A 65 -2.59 6.16 -11.93
CA TYR A 65 -3.09 5.54 -13.15
C TYR A 65 -4.61 5.73 -13.30
N HIS A 66 -5.25 4.95 -14.16
CA HIS A 66 -6.65 5.14 -14.52
C HIS A 66 -7.62 4.56 -13.49
N ASN A 67 -8.80 5.15 -13.37
CA ASN A 67 -9.91 4.67 -12.53
C ASN A 67 -9.53 4.51 -11.04
N VAL A 68 -8.62 5.33 -10.54
CA VAL A 68 -8.22 5.34 -9.14
C VAL A 68 -9.19 6.20 -8.34
N VAL A 69 -9.55 5.75 -7.14
CA VAL A 69 -10.34 6.51 -6.17
C VAL A 69 -9.46 6.82 -4.96
N ILE A 70 -9.32 8.11 -4.65
CA ILE A 70 -8.66 8.60 -3.44
C ILE A 70 -9.69 9.37 -2.65
N ALA A 71 -10.09 8.79 -1.52
CA ALA A 71 -11.09 9.38 -0.64
C ALA A 71 -10.52 10.55 0.17
N GLU A 72 -11.35 11.20 0.93
CA GLU A 72 -11.00 12.42 1.67
C GLU A 72 -9.88 12.23 2.69
N ASN A 73 -9.13 13.31 2.94
CA ASN A 73 -8.06 13.38 3.95
C ASN A 73 -6.88 12.41 3.73
N VAL A 74 -6.71 11.84 2.54
CA VAL A 74 -5.56 11.00 2.20
C VAL A 74 -4.35 11.87 1.87
N CYS A 75 -3.19 11.52 2.46
CA CYS A 75 -1.91 12.15 2.17
C CYS A 75 -0.99 11.17 1.43
N ILE A 76 -0.53 11.53 0.24
CA ILE A 76 0.41 10.74 -0.57
C ILE A 76 1.70 11.54 -0.74
N GLY A 77 2.82 10.93 -0.41
CA GLY A 77 4.16 11.50 -0.54
C GLY A 77 4.62 11.65 -2.00
N LYS A 78 5.93 11.89 -2.16
CA LYS A 78 6.59 12.12 -3.45
C LYS A 78 6.94 10.83 -4.17
N ASN A 79 7.00 10.91 -5.52
CA ASN A 79 7.49 9.82 -6.37
C ASN A 79 6.78 8.47 -6.14
N CYS A 80 5.53 8.50 -5.77
CA CYS A 80 4.70 7.30 -5.60
C CYS A 80 4.11 6.85 -6.93
N THR A 81 3.74 5.58 -7.01
CA THR A 81 3.01 4.99 -8.13
C THR A 81 1.74 4.33 -7.64
N ILE A 82 0.58 4.85 -8.02
CA ILE A 82 -0.73 4.26 -7.69
C ILE A 82 -1.31 3.69 -8.97
N LYS A 83 -1.37 2.36 -9.06
CA LYS A 83 -1.83 1.66 -10.25
C LYS A 83 -3.36 1.68 -10.39
N SER A 84 -3.82 1.35 -11.60
CA SER A 84 -5.23 1.45 -11.98
C SER A 84 -6.17 0.70 -11.04
N VAL A 85 -7.34 1.29 -10.80
CA VAL A 85 -8.43 0.71 -10.01
C VAL A 85 -8.08 0.53 -8.52
N ALA A 86 -6.99 1.14 -8.03
CA ALA A 86 -6.73 1.17 -6.59
C ALA A 86 -7.75 2.09 -5.90
N ILE A 87 -8.19 1.70 -4.69
CA ILE A 87 -9.12 2.45 -3.85
C ILE A 87 -8.42 2.74 -2.52
N ILE A 88 -8.25 4.03 -2.22
CA ILE A 88 -7.48 4.47 -1.07
C ILE A 88 -8.33 5.41 -0.22
N GLY A 89 -8.60 5.01 1.03
CA GLY A 89 -9.24 5.88 2.02
C GLY A 89 -10.73 5.64 2.25
N GLU A 90 -11.32 4.58 1.70
CA GLU A 90 -12.67 4.18 2.08
C GLU A 90 -12.73 3.73 3.55
N GLU A 91 -13.93 3.75 4.12
CA GLU A 91 -14.15 3.23 5.48
C GLU A 91 -13.93 1.72 5.54
N GLY A 92 -13.24 1.28 6.58
CA GLY A 92 -13.05 -0.14 6.83
C GLY A 92 -14.32 -0.87 7.29
N PHE A 93 -14.22 -2.18 7.42
CA PHE A 93 -15.31 -3.04 7.89
C PHE A 93 -15.37 -3.03 9.42
N GLY A 94 -16.04 -2.03 9.99
CA GLY A 94 -16.20 -1.85 11.44
C GLY A 94 -17.67 -1.84 11.85
N PHE A 95 -18.10 -2.80 12.68
CA PHE A 95 -19.44 -2.88 13.22
C PHE A 95 -19.43 -3.27 14.70
N MET A 96 -20.38 -2.70 15.46
CA MET A 96 -20.64 -3.05 16.84
C MET A 96 -22.12 -3.45 16.99
N LYS A 97 -22.44 -4.20 18.04
CA LYS A 97 -23.83 -4.52 18.34
C LYS A 97 -24.40 -3.55 19.37
N ASP A 98 -25.61 -3.07 19.13
CA ASP A 98 -26.39 -2.34 20.13
C ASP A 98 -26.92 -3.29 21.22
N LYS A 99 -27.69 -2.72 22.17
CA LYS A 99 -28.34 -3.48 23.26
C LYS A 99 -29.34 -4.53 22.80
N ASN A 100 -29.82 -4.45 21.55
CA ASN A 100 -30.76 -5.38 20.95
C ASN A 100 -30.05 -6.42 20.06
N GLY A 101 -28.73 -6.40 19.99
CA GLY A 101 -27.92 -7.28 19.14
C GLY A 101 -27.85 -6.86 17.66
N ILE A 102 -28.33 -5.66 17.31
CA ILE A 102 -28.34 -5.14 15.95
C ILE A 102 -27.00 -4.48 15.65
N ASN A 103 -26.41 -4.83 14.50
CA ASN A 103 -25.15 -4.24 14.06
C ASN A 103 -25.34 -2.78 13.64
N PHE A 104 -24.50 -1.89 14.16
CA PHE A 104 -24.37 -0.53 13.67
C PHE A 104 -22.93 -0.25 13.24
N ARG A 105 -22.76 0.63 12.25
CA ARG A 105 -21.45 0.99 11.70
C ARG A 105 -20.64 1.80 12.70
N VAL A 106 -19.37 1.46 12.83
CA VAL A 106 -18.36 2.28 13.52
C VAL A 106 -17.81 3.28 12.50
N PRO A 107 -17.92 4.59 12.73
CA PRO A 107 -17.36 5.58 11.80
C PRO A 107 -15.82 5.52 11.82
N HIS A 108 -15.22 5.69 10.66
CA HIS A 108 -13.78 5.76 10.49
C HIS A 108 -13.37 7.22 10.24
N LEU A 109 -12.76 7.84 11.24
CA LEU A 109 -12.40 9.26 11.26
C LEU A 109 -10.91 9.51 11.07
N GLY A 110 -10.08 8.47 11.12
CA GLY A 110 -8.65 8.53 10.85
C GLY A 110 -8.37 8.77 9.37
N LYS A 111 -7.10 8.99 9.06
CA LYS A 111 -6.59 9.30 7.73
C LYS A 111 -5.82 8.12 7.15
N ILE A 112 -5.36 8.30 5.92
CA ILE A 112 -4.29 7.49 5.35
C ILE A 112 -3.09 8.39 5.10
N ILE A 113 -1.91 7.91 5.51
CA ILE A 113 -0.63 8.54 5.26
C ILE A 113 0.25 7.59 4.47
N ILE A 114 0.55 7.95 3.24
CA ILE A 114 1.47 7.21 2.35
C ILE A 114 2.74 8.04 2.22
N GLY A 115 3.88 7.45 2.56
CA GLY A 115 5.20 8.04 2.47
C GLY A 115 5.68 8.25 1.04
N ASN A 116 6.98 8.44 0.87
CA ASN A 116 7.60 8.69 -0.43
C ASN A 116 8.02 7.38 -1.12
N HIS A 117 8.09 7.40 -2.45
CA HIS A 117 8.55 6.26 -3.26
C HIS A 117 7.76 4.96 -3.03
N VAL A 118 6.49 5.07 -2.66
CA VAL A 118 5.59 3.93 -2.43
C VAL A 118 4.94 3.51 -3.74
N ASP A 119 4.86 2.19 -3.97
CA ASP A 119 4.06 1.65 -5.09
C ASP A 119 2.84 0.90 -4.53
N ILE A 120 1.66 1.23 -5.06
CA ILE A 120 0.39 0.56 -4.77
C ILE A 120 -0.10 -0.10 -6.06
N GLY A 121 -0.30 -1.40 -5.99
CA GLY A 121 -0.73 -2.25 -7.10
C GLY A 121 -2.18 -2.01 -7.54
N ALA A 122 -2.50 -2.55 -8.71
CA ALA A 122 -3.85 -2.46 -9.28
C ALA A 122 -4.87 -3.23 -8.43
N ASN A 123 -6.09 -2.69 -8.32
CA ASN A 123 -7.19 -3.27 -7.52
C ASN A 123 -6.86 -3.48 -6.04
N THR A 124 -5.87 -2.78 -5.51
CA THR A 124 -5.54 -2.81 -4.08
C THR A 124 -6.44 -1.82 -3.34
N CYS A 125 -6.98 -2.27 -2.20
CA CYS A 125 -7.80 -1.45 -1.32
C CYS A 125 -7.05 -1.17 -0.02
N ILE A 126 -7.04 0.11 0.40
CA ILE A 126 -6.44 0.57 1.66
C ILE A 126 -7.49 1.34 2.44
N ASP A 127 -7.91 0.82 3.60
CA ASP A 127 -8.94 1.42 4.43
C ASP A 127 -8.36 2.47 5.38
N ARG A 128 -9.12 3.56 5.61
CA ARG A 128 -8.77 4.56 6.64
C ARG A 128 -8.93 4.00 8.04
N GLY A 129 -8.21 4.55 9.00
CA GLY A 129 -8.33 4.14 10.39
C GLY A 129 -9.60 4.63 11.08
N VAL A 130 -9.93 4.01 12.20
CA VAL A 130 -11.09 4.41 13.03
C VAL A 130 -10.84 5.77 13.69
N MET A 131 -9.81 5.87 14.53
CA MET A 131 -9.37 7.10 15.20
C MET A 131 -7.91 7.42 14.85
N GLU A 132 -7.05 6.41 14.86
CA GLU A 132 -5.66 6.51 14.45
C GLU A 132 -5.57 6.31 12.93
N ASP A 133 -4.47 6.75 12.33
CA ASP A 133 -4.26 6.67 10.89
C ASP A 133 -3.85 5.26 10.42
N THR A 134 -4.14 4.94 9.18
CA THR A 134 -3.49 3.87 8.43
C THR A 134 -2.24 4.44 7.76
N VAL A 135 -1.08 3.82 7.97
CA VAL A 135 0.22 4.38 7.57
C VAL A 135 1.01 3.41 6.70
N ILE A 136 1.43 3.88 5.53
CA ILE A 136 2.36 3.18 4.63
C ILE A 136 3.64 4.00 4.56
N LYS A 137 4.75 3.46 5.07
CA LYS A 137 6.02 4.19 5.15
C LYS A 137 6.77 4.21 3.81
N ASP A 138 7.83 5.01 3.77
CA ASP A 138 8.64 5.24 2.58
C ASP A 138 9.14 3.94 1.95
N HIS A 139 9.22 3.92 0.63
CA HIS A 139 9.73 2.81 -0.18
C HIS A 139 8.94 1.49 -0.07
N ALA A 140 7.82 1.42 0.66
CA ALA A 140 6.98 0.23 0.69
C ALA A 140 6.43 -0.10 -0.70
N LYS A 141 6.30 -1.40 -1.00
CA LYS A 141 5.78 -1.92 -2.26
C LYS A 141 4.62 -2.85 -1.96
N ILE A 142 3.42 -2.46 -2.35
CA ILE A 142 2.20 -3.25 -2.18
C ILE A 142 1.73 -3.65 -3.57
N ASP A 143 1.69 -4.93 -3.84
CA ASP A 143 1.34 -5.46 -5.16
C ASP A 143 -0.18 -5.45 -5.40
N ASN A 144 -0.61 -6.03 -6.49
CA ASN A 144 -2.00 -6.01 -6.95
C ASN A 144 -2.92 -6.85 -6.04
N LEU A 145 -4.21 -6.47 -5.99
CA LEU A 145 -5.26 -7.24 -5.32
C LEU A 145 -4.99 -7.45 -3.81
N CYS A 146 -4.27 -6.55 -3.17
CA CYS A 146 -4.08 -6.57 -1.73
C CYS A 146 -5.23 -5.85 -1.01
N HIS A 147 -5.52 -6.30 0.21
CA HIS A 147 -6.40 -5.57 1.13
C HIS A 147 -5.62 -5.19 2.39
N ILE A 148 -5.47 -3.89 2.61
CA ILE A 148 -4.84 -3.31 3.79
C ILE A 148 -5.94 -2.69 4.64
N ALA A 149 -6.32 -3.37 5.71
CA ALA A 149 -7.43 -2.93 6.55
C ALA A 149 -7.04 -1.74 7.45
N HIS A 150 -8.03 -1.15 8.08
CA HIS A 150 -7.96 0.04 8.90
C HIS A 150 -6.90 -0.01 10.03
N ASN A 151 -6.31 1.13 10.38
CA ASN A 151 -5.31 1.27 11.46
C ASN A 151 -4.03 0.42 11.27
N THR A 152 -3.77 -0.04 10.06
CA THR A 152 -2.58 -0.84 9.73
C THR A 152 -1.37 0.08 9.55
N ALA A 153 -0.19 -0.37 9.98
CA ALA A 153 1.07 0.27 9.67
C ALA A 153 1.96 -0.67 8.87
N ILE A 154 2.41 -0.24 7.68
CA ILE A 154 3.40 -0.95 6.85
C ILE A 154 4.74 -0.20 6.94
N GLY A 155 5.78 -0.90 7.35
CA GLY A 155 7.11 -0.35 7.56
C GLY A 155 7.85 0.01 6.27
N GLU A 156 8.96 0.74 6.44
CA GLU A 156 9.82 1.20 5.35
C GLU A 156 10.44 0.02 4.59
N ASN A 157 10.58 0.16 3.26
CA ASN A 157 11.14 -0.89 2.37
C ASN A 157 10.46 -2.27 2.49
N THR A 158 9.26 -2.35 3.02
CA THR A 158 8.51 -3.61 3.14
C THR A 158 7.78 -3.90 1.83
N ILE A 159 7.83 -5.17 1.43
CA ILE A 159 7.17 -5.69 0.23
C ILE A 159 5.99 -6.56 0.65
N VAL A 160 4.82 -6.26 0.09
CA VAL A 160 3.58 -7.03 0.25
C VAL A 160 3.17 -7.56 -1.11
N VAL A 161 3.27 -8.88 -1.28
CA VAL A 161 3.00 -9.54 -2.56
C VAL A 161 1.49 -9.66 -2.81
N ALA A 162 1.11 -9.77 -4.06
CA ALA A 162 -0.28 -9.82 -4.53
C ALA A 162 -1.18 -10.79 -3.75
N LEU A 163 -2.48 -10.46 -3.68
CA LEU A 163 -3.50 -11.26 -2.99
C LEU A 163 -3.30 -11.39 -1.47
N THR A 164 -2.52 -10.50 -0.86
CA THR A 164 -2.32 -10.49 0.59
C THR A 164 -3.45 -9.71 1.28
N LEU A 165 -3.98 -10.31 2.36
CA LEU A 165 -4.89 -9.63 3.28
C LEU A 165 -4.13 -9.29 4.57
N VAL A 166 -4.09 -8.01 4.93
CA VAL A 166 -3.56 -7.51 6.20
C VAL A 166 -4.73 -7.05 7.06
N GLY A 167 -5.00 -7.78 8.14
CA GLY A 167 -6.09 -7.48 9.07
C GLY A 167 -5.88 -6.19 9.85
N GLY A 168 -6.97 -5.57 10.26
CA GLY A 168 -6.97 -4.26 10.92
C GLY A 168 -6.08 -4.17 12.16
N SER A 169 -5.52 -3.00 12.41
CA SER A 169 -4.62 -2.70 13.53
C SER A 169 -3.35 -3.56 13.58
N THR A 170 -2.96 -4.15 12.46
CA THR A 170 -1.70 -4.90 12.34
C THR A 170 -0.55 -3.95 12.07
N LYS A 171 0.58 -4.17 12.72
CA LYS A 171 1.83 -3.42 12.53
C LYS A 171 2.87 -4.31 11.88
N ILE A 172 3.30 -3.98 10.67
CA ILE A 172 4.36 -4.67 9.95
C ILE A 172 5.62 -3.80 9.99
N GLY A 173 6.73 -4.39 10.45
CA GLY A 173 8.02 -3.74 10.58
C GLY A 173 8.64 -3.34 9.25
N ASN A 174 9.88 -2.82 9.33
CA ASN A 174 10.64 -2.39 8.17
C ASN A 174 11.33 -3.59 7.48
N HIS A 175 11.60 -3.46 6.18
CA HIS A 175 12.36 -4.45 5.38
C HIS A 175 11.75 -5.86 5.39
N CYS A 176 10.45 -6.00 5.61
CA CYS A 176 9.77 -7.28 5.59
C CYS A 176 9.46 -7.74 4.16
N TRP A 177 9.40 -9.05 3.99
CA TRP A 177 8.85 -9.69 2.79
C TRP A 177 7.60 -10.47 3.17
N ILE A 178 6.46 -10.02 2.68
CA ILE A 178 5.17 -10.64 2.92
C ILE A 178 4.71 -11.31 1.63
N GLY A 179 4.94 -12.64 1.52
CA GLY A 179 4.40 -13.44 0.42
C GLY A 179 2.87 -13.46 0.47
N THR A 180 2.21 -13.84 -0.63
CA THR A 180 0.74 -13.99 -0.68
C THR A 180 0.23 -14.73 0.55
N SER A 181 -0.50 -14.04 1.43
CA SER A 181 -0.82 -14.54 2.77
C SER A 181 -2.06 -13.86 3.35
N THR A 182 -2.60 -14.45 4.42
CA THR A 182 -3.61 -13.84 5.26
C THR A 182 -2.99 -13.56 6.63
N ILE A 183 -3.02 -12.29 7.05
CA ILE A 183 -2.50 -11.86 8.36
C ILE A 183 -3.68 -11.43 9.21
N ARG A 184 -3.87 -12.10 10.35
CA ARG A 184 -4.93 -11.77 11.31
C ARG A 184 -4.74 -10.34 11.83
N ASN A 185 -5.85 -9.72 12.22
CA ASN A 185 -5.85 -8.39 12.86
C ASN A 185 -5.07 -8.37 14.21
N LEU A 186 -4.65 -7.17 14.62
CA LEU A 186 -4.00 -6.89 15.91
C LEU A 186 -2.66 -7.66 16.11
N LEU A 187 -1.93 -7.91 15.04
CA LEU A 187 -0.62 -8.55 15.09
C LEU A 187 0.53 -7.55 14.93
N GLU A 188 1.66 -7.93 15.50
CA GLU A 188 2.95 -7.28 15.29
C GLU A 188 3.89 -8.22 14.54
N ILE A 189 4.37 -7.75 13.39
CA ILE A 189 5.35 -8.43 12.55
C ILE A 189 6.66 -7.64 12.66
N GLY A 190 7.68 -8.26 13.24
CA GLY A 190 8.98 -7.61 13.48
C GLY A 190 9.73 -7.29 12.19
N ASP A 191 10.67 -6.34 12.28
CA ASP A 191 11.51 -5.93 11.16
C ASP A 191 12.21 -7.13 10.50
N GLU A 192 12.44 -7.03 9.19
CA GLU A 192 13.17 -8.03 8.41
C GLU A 192 12.52 -9.44 8.45
N ALA A 193 11.26 -9.55 8.87
CA ALA A 193 10.54 -10.83 8.84
C ALA A 193 10.24 -11.26 7.40
N PHE A 194 10.31 -12.57 7.16
CA PHE A 194 9.95 -13.18 5.89
C PHE A 194 8.73 -14.09 6.08
N ILE A 195 7.63 -13.74 5.45
CA ILE A 195 6.41 -14.56 5.41
C ILE A 195 6.31 -15.24 4.06
N GLY A 196 6.40 -16.57 4.07
CA GLY A 196 6.32 -17.37 2.85
C GLY A 196 4.92 -17.38 2.24
N ILE A 197 4.85 -17.67 0.95
CA ILE A 197 3.60 -17.76 0.19
C ILE A 197 2.63 -18.81 0.79
N GLY A 198 1.33 -18.53 0.77
CA GLY A 198 0.29 -19.42 1.28
C GLY A 198 0.18 -19.44 2.81
N SER A 199 0.80 -18.50 3.50
CA SER A 199 0.78 -18.45 4.96
C SER A 199 -0.52 -17.89 5.50
N ASN A 200 -0.99 -18.47 6.63
CA ASN A 200 -2.04 -17.90 7.47
C ASN A 200 -1.43 -17.52 8.83
N VAL A 201 -1.13 -16.24 9.01
CA VAL A 201 -0.45 -15.69 10.18
C VAL A 201 -1.47 -15.37 11.25
N VAL A 202 -1.41 -16.08 12.38
CA VAL A 202 -2.37 -15.96 13.49
C VAL A 202 -1.74 -15.52 14.82
N SER A 203 -0.43 -15.28 14.84
CA SER A 203 0.34 -14.81 16.00
C SER A 203 1.41 -13.81 15.59
N ASN A 204 1.91 -13.04 16.54
CA ASN A 204 3.02 -12.11 16.32
C ASN A 204 4.25 -12.83 15.76
N ILE A 205 4.99 -12.14 14.91
CA ILE A 205 6.20 -12.65 14.28
C ILE A 205 7.40 -11.86 14.78
N ALA A 206 8.43 -12.57 15.24
CA ALA A 206 9.65 -11.94 15.73
C ALA A 206 10.44 -11.29 14.57
N LYS A 207 11.30 -10.33 14.93
CA LYS A 207 12.26 -9.73 13.99
C LYS A 207 13.12 -10.82 13.33
N LYS A 208 13.33 -10.71 12.02
CA LYS A 208 14.14 -11.63 11.19
C LYS A 208 13.61 -13.07 11.12
N ALA A 209 12.42 -13.34 11.64
CA ALA A 209 11.86 -14.68 11.57
C ALA A 209 11.43 -15.04 10.14
N LEU A 210 11.62 -16.31 9.80
CA LEU A 210 11.09 -16.93 8.59
C LEU A 210 9.91 -17.82 8.99
N VAL A 211 8.71 -17.48 8.49
CA VAL A 211 7.49 -18.25 8.80
C VAL A 211 6.75 -18.64 7.52
N TYR A 212 6.10 -19.79 7.55
CA TYR A 212 5.20 -20.24 6.50
C TYR A 212 4.22 -21.32 6.97
N GLY A 213 3.19 -21.54 6.17
CA GLY A 213 2.19 -22.58 6.38
C GLY A 213 0.85 -22.06 6.91
N ASN A 214 -0.06 -22.99 7.14
CA ASN A 214 -1.40 -22.73 7.69
C ASN A 214 -1.69 -23.66 8.89
N PRO A 215 -1.66 -23.18 10.14
CA PRO A 215 -1.20 -21.85 10.52
C PRO A 215 0.31 -21.65 10.26
N ALA A 216 0.73 -20.40 10.08
CA ALA A 216 2.13 -20.08 9.85
C ALA A 216 2.97 -20.38 11.11
N LYS A 217 4.08 -21.08 10.90
CA LYS A 217 5.03 -21.44 11.97
C LYS A 217 6.42 -20.99 11.60
N GLU A 218 7.17 -20.55 12.61
CA GLU A 218 8.57 -20.21 12.44
C GLU A 218 9.38 -21.46 12.08
N LYS A 219 10.24 -21.34 11.08
CA LYS A 219 11.28 -22.31 10.78
C LYS A 219 12.55 -21.91 11.49
N LYS A 220 13.01 -22.80 12.34
CA LYS A 220 14.36 -22.72 12.89
C LYS A 220 15.36 -23.18 11.83
N PRO A 221 16.51 -22.50 11.72
CA PRO A 221 17.56 -22.86 10.77
C PRO A 221 18.05 -24.29 10.98
#